data_626c8158b860c5ba5b3fb1dc15f11d02
#
_entry.id   626c8158b860c5ba5b3fb1dc15f11d02
#
_cell.length_a   1.000
_cell.length_b   1.000
_cell.length_c   1.000
_cell.angle_alpha   90.00
_cell.angle_beta   90.00
_cell.angle_gamma   90.00
#
_symmetry.space_group_name_H-M   'P 1'
#
loop_
_entity.id
_entity.type
_entity.pdbx_description
1 polymer ?
#
loop_
_entity_poly.entity_id
_entity_poly.type
_entity_poly.pdbx_seq_one_letter_code
_entity_poly.pdbx_strand_id
1 'polypeptide(L)'
;MRYGIDTIGPQLWNGDAPELAVSGPNVGSNLYLAVHFSGTVGAAVYAAKNEKIPALAFSGASDGTLSYASPEAQRSKVYAELATTLTNAVIASGKPYLPEDVFLNVNFPKVEGQCIEASQFKWVLSRINVGLFSSPDTKQCGGTRLPTETSVVDTDGCYISVSVGDANDKTTASAEKQAVVLKKLQSLLTCLP
;
A
#
# COMPACT_ATOMS: atom_id res chain seq x y z
N MET A 1 -0.82 4.47 15.56
CA MET A 1 -0.99 5.69 14.76
C MET A 1 -1.60 6.83 15.59
N ARG A 2 -2.82 6.69 16.10
CA ARG A 2 -3.53 7.74 16.85
C ARG A 2 -2.66 8.47 17.89
N TYR A 3 -2.12 7.76 18.87
CA TYR A 3 -1.29 8.37 19.92
C TYR A 3 -0.07 9.12 19.35
N GLY A 4 0.55 8.58 18.30
CA GLY A 4 1.68 9.24 17.64
C GLY A 4 1.30 10.56 16.98
N ILE A 5 0.16 10.61 16.28
CA ILE A 5 -0.29 11.82 15.59
C ILE A 5 -0.85 12.83 16.58
N ASP A 6 -1.77 12.40 17.47
CA ASP A 6 -2.55 13.33 18.29
C ASP A 6 -1.80 13.84 19.52
N THR A 7 -0.85 13.03 20.06
CA THR A 7 -0.21 13.32 21.34
C THR A 7 1.27 13.60 21.22
N ILE A 8 2.01 12.72 20.57
CA ILE A 8 3.49 12.82 20.53
C ILE A 8 3.94 13.75 19.41
N GLY A 9 3.33 13.67 18.23
CA GLY A 9 3.69 14.45 17.05
C GLY A 9 3.72 15.96 17.31
N PRO A 10 2.67 16.56 17.86
CA PRO A 10 2.65 17.99 18.14
C PRO A 10 3.80 18.46 19.06
N GLN A 11 4.24 17.60 19.99
CA GLN A 11 5.35 17.90 20.90
C GLN A 11 6.71 17.86 20.17
N LEU A 12 6.88 16.95 19.19
CA LEU A 12 8.14 16.75 18.47
C LEU A 12 8.25 17.66 17.24
N TRP A 13 7.13 18.05 16.64
CA TRP A 13 7.11 18.80 15.38
C TRP A 13 6.63 20.27 15.56
N ASN A 14 6.77 20.82 16.79
CA ASN A 14 6.39 22.20 17.11
C ASN A 14 4.93 22.56 16.73
N GLY A 15 4.02 21.58 16.83
CA GLY A 15 2.62 21.74 16.46
C GLY A 15 2.29 21.47 15.00
N ASP A 16 3.27 21.20 14.15
CA ASP A 16 3.02 20.82 12.76
C ASP A 16 2.38 19.43 12.67
N ALA A 17 1.49 19.25 11.71
CA ALA A 17 0.89 17.95 11.39
C ALA A 17 1.78 17.16 10.43
N PRO A 18 1.83 15.80 10.53
CA PRO A 18 2.53 14.99 9.54
C PRO A 18 1.80 15.07 8.20
N GLU A 19 2.59 15.09 7.12
CA GLU A 19 2.06 15.21 5.76
C GLU A 19 1.77 13.88 5.08
N LEU A 20 2.36 12.80 5.59
CA LEU A 20 2.20 11.43 5.10
C LEU A 20 2.35 10.45 6.26
N ALA A 21 1.46 9.48 6.35
CA ALA A 21 1.53 8.41 7.32
C ALA A 21 1.94 7.09 6.65
N VAL A 22 2.89 6.38 7.25
CA VAL A 22 3.35 5.07 6.77
C VAL A 22 3.18 4.04 7.87
N SER A 23 2.58 2.89 7.53
CA SER A 23 2.35 1.77 8.45
C SER A 23 2.88 0.47 7.86
N GLY A 24 3.62 -0.30 8.65
CA GLY A 24 4.22 -1.56 8.19
C GLY A 24 5.72 -1.43 7.86
N PRO A 25 6.31 -2.37 7.09
CA PRO A 25 5.69 -3.59 6.54
C PRO A 25 5.27 -4.60 7.60
N ASN A 26 4.01 -5.06 7.51
CA ASN A 26 3.47 -6.13 8.35
C ASN A 26 4.04 -7.50 7.95
N VAL A 27 4.22 -8.39 8.89
CA VAL A 27 4.51 -9.81 8.64
C VAL A 27 3.19 -10.52 8.29
N GLY A 28 3.09 -11.04 7.10
CA GLY A 28 1.87 -11.58 6.52
C GLY A 28 1.11 -10.54 5.67
N SER A 29 0.49 -11.00 4.60
CA SER A 29 -0.29 -10.16 3.68
C SER A 29 -1.59 -9.68 4.30
N ASN A 30 -2.03 -8.49 3.92
CA ASN A 30 -3.32 -7.91 4.25
C ASN A 30 -4.17 -7.81 2.97
N LEU A 31 -4.74 -8.94 2.56
CA LEU A 31 -5.51 -9.09 1.32
C LEU A 31 -7.00 -9.26 1.63
N TYR A 32 -7.86 -8.72 0.77
CA TYR A 32 -9.31 -8.92 0.78
C TYR A 32 -9.93 -8.73 2.18
N LEU A 33 -10.48 -9.78 2.79
CA LEU A 33 -11.14 -9.68 4.11
C LEU A 33 -10.18 -9.34 5.25
N ALA A 34 -8.89 -9.71 5.13
CA ALA A 34 -7.89 -9.38 6.14
C ALA A 34 -7.70 -7.85 6.31
N VAL A 35 -7.98 -7.07 5.29
CA VAL A 35 -7.93 -5.60 5.31
C VAL A 35 -8.79 -5.03 6.44
N HIS A 36 -9.98 -5.60 6.69
CA HIS A 36 -10.90 -5.13 7.72
C HIS A 36 -10.38 -5.35 9.16
N PHE A 37 -9.59 -6.40 9.36
CA PHE A 37 -9.07 -6.82 10.67
C PHE A 37 -7.61 -6.41 10.90
N SER A 38 -6.93 -5.91 9.88
CA SER A 38 -5.53 -5.53 9.94
C SER A 38 -5.30 -4.29 10.80
N GLY A 39 -4.38 -4.40 11.75
CA GLY A 39 -3.86 -3.26 12.52
C GLY A 39 -3.05 -2.30 11.66
N THR A 40 -2.30 -2.82 10.67
CA THR A 40 -1.50 -2.03 9.73
C THR A 40 -2.38 -1.15 8.85
N VAL A 41 -3.43 -1.75 8.25
CA VAL A 41 -4.43 -1.00 7.48
C VAL A 41 -5.24 -0.07 8.38
N GLY A 42 -5.63 -0.53 9.58
CA GLY A 42 -6.33 0.30 10.57
C GLY A 42 -5.57 1.57 10.95
N ALA A 43 -4.25 1.50 11.04
CA ALA A 43 -3.38 2.65 11.29
C ALA A 43 -3.40 3.65 10.13
N ALA A 44 -3.28 3.17 8.88
CA ALA A 44 -3.37 4.01 7.69
C ALA A 44 -4.76 4.64 7.53
N VAL A 45 -5.81 3.86 7.75
CA VAL A 45 -7.21 4.35 7.73
C VAL A 45 -7.45 5.42 8.77
N TYR A 46 -6.90 5.27 9.99
CA TYR A 46 -7.01 6.33 11.01
C TYR A 46 -6.40 7.64 10.51
N ALA A 47 -5.19 7.60 9.96
CA ALA A 47 -4.55 8.79 9.42
C ALA A 47 -5.36 9.42 8.27
N ALA A 48 -5.80 8.62 7.30
CA ALA A 48 -6.50 9.13 6.13
C ALA A 48 -7.90 9.68 6.45
N LYS A 49 -8.67 8.95 7.26
CA LYS A 49 -10.07 9.30 7.56
C LYS A 49 -10.21 10.36 8.64
N ASN A 50 -9.50 10.18 9.77
CA ASN A 50 -9.68 11.02 10.95
C ASN A 50 -8.83 12.28 10.90
N GLU A 51 -7.59 12.15 10.42
CA GLU A 51 -6.62 13.25 10.43
C GLU A 51 -6.40 13.89 9.05
N LYS A 52 -7.07 13.35 8.01
CA LYS A 52 -6.93 13.80 6.60
C LYS A 52 -5.48 13.78 6.10
N ILE A 53 -4.69 12.87 6.65
CA ILE A 53 -3.28 12.65 6.28
C ILE A 53 -3.21 11.49 5.28
N PRO A 54 -2.70 11.69 4.06
CA PRO A 54 -2.45 10.60 3.11
C PRO A 54 -1.69 9.45 3.76
N ALA A 55 -2.07 8.20 3.47
CA ALA A 55 -1.50 7.07 4.21
C ALA A 55 -1.16 5.86 3.32
N LEU A 56 -0.07 5.17 3.68
CA LEU A 56 0.41 3.95 3.04
C LEU A 56 0.42 2.81 4.07
N ALA A 57 -0.14 1.65 3.70
CA ALA A 57 -0.11 0.43 4.49
C ALA A 57 0.66 -0.65 3.73
N PHE A 58 1.78 -1.10 4.27
CA PHE A 58 2.65 -2.10 3.65
C PHE A 58 2.56 -3.44 4.36
N SER A 59 2.54 -4.54 3.60
CA SER A 59 2.50 -5.90 4.11
C SER A 59 3.31 -6.84 3.23
N GLY A 60 4.03 -7.78 3.82
CA GLY A 60 4.86 -8.75 3.10
C GLY A 60 4.41 -10.19 3.34
N ALA A 61 4.31 -10.98 2.27
CA ALA A 61 3.83 -12.36 2.29
C ALA A 61 4.80 -13.35 2.95
N SER A 62 6.06 -12.96 3.22
CA SER A 62 7.02 -13.86 3.87
C SER A 62 6.62 -14.22 5.28
N ASP A 63 6.64 -15.50 5.56
CA ASP A 63 6.15 -16.09 6.82
C ASP A 63 7.14 -15.95 7.98
N GLY A 64 6.59 -15.97 9.17
CA GLY A 64 7.31 -16.09 10.43
C GLY A 64 7.93 -14.79 10.92
N THR A 65 7.93 -14.65 12.23
CA THR A 65 8.63 -13.61 12.95
C THR A 65 10.09 -14.01 13.19
N LEU A 66 10.97 -13.04 13.23
CA LEU A 66 12.38 -13.22 13.59
C LEU A 66 12.66 -12.51 14.92
N SER A 67 13.53 -13.10 15.75
CA SER A 67 14.04 -12.40 16.92
C SER A 67 14.83 -11.17 16.46
N TYR A 68 14.69 -10.05 17.18
CA TYR A 68 15.50 -8.85 16.92
C TYR A 68 17.02 -9.11 17.08
N ALA A 69 17.41 -10.17 17.80
CA ALA A 69 18.79 -10.59 17.98
C ALA A 69 19.31 -11.47 16.82
N SER A 70 18.43 -11.88 15.90
CA SER A 70 18.85 -12.64 14.70
C SER A 70 19.52 -11.73 13.69
N PRO A 71 20.43 -12.26 12.84
CA PRO A 71 20.93 -11.50 11.70
C PRO A 71 19.79 -10.99 10.83
N GLU A 72 19.98 -9.81 10.24
CA GLU A 72 18.97 -9.19 9.39
C GLU A 72 18.66 -10.07 8.17
N ALA A 73 17.39 -10.45 8.04
CA ALA A 73 16.96 -11.30 6.93
C ALA A 73 16.88 -10.53 5.61
N GLN A 74 17.21 -11.18 4.50
CA GLN A 74 17.12 -10.59 3.14
C GLN A 74 15.72 -10.01 2.89
N ARG A 75 14.66 -10.72 3.27
CA ARG A 75 13.28 -10.23 3.13
C ARG A 75 13.02 -8.90 3.82
N SER A 76 13.62 -8.67 4.99
CA SER A 76 13.45 -7.41 5.73
C SER A 76 14.07 -6.24 4.97
N LYS A 77 15.26 -6.44 4.40
CA LYS A 77 15.95 -5.44 3.55
C LYS A 77 15.13 -5.13 2.30
N VAL A 78 14.72 -6.17 1.57
CA VAL A 78 13.94 -6.03 0.33
C VAL A 78 12.62 -5.30 0.60
N TYR A 79 11.86 -5.68 1.62
CA TYR A 79 10.60 -5.01 1.93
C TYR A 79 10.79 -3.56 2.39
N ALA A 80 11.86 -3.26 3.13
CA ALA A 80 12.18 -1.88 3.50
C ALA A 80 12.53 -1.02 2.28
N GLU A 81 13.32 -1.56 1.34
CA GLU A 81 13.68 -0.88 0.11
C GLU A 81 12.45 -0.64 -0.79
N LEU A 82 11.59 -1.65 -0.95
CA LEU A 82 10.35 -1.51 -1.71
C LEU A 82 9.40 -0.48 -1.08
N ALA A 83 9.19 -0.54 0.24
CA ALA A 83 8.36 0.45 0.93
C ALA A 83 8.92 1.87 0.76
N THR A 84 10.23 2.04 0.85
CA THR A 84 10.91 3.31 0.62
C THR A 84 10.73 3.80 -0.82
N THR A 85 10.85 2.90 -1.80
CA THR A 85 10.67 3.22 -3.23
C THR A 85 9.29 3.80 -3.51
N LEU A 86 8.22 3.15 -3.06
CA LEU A 86 6.86 3.66 -3.27
C LEU A 86 6.62 4.96 -2.48
N THR A 87 7.08 5.03 -1.23
CA THR A 87 6.94 6.23 -0.40
C THR A 87 7.59 7.44 -1.10
N ASN A 88 8.81 7.28 -1.61
CA ASN A 88 9.50 8.33 -2.35
C ASN A 88 8.78 8.70 -3.66
N ALA A 89 8.23 7.72 -4.38
CA ALA A 89 7.43 7.99 -5.60
C ALA A 89 6.17 8.81 -5.28
N VAL A 90 5.48 8.49 -4.18
CA VAL A 90 4.32 9.27 -3.71
C VAL A 90 4.73 10.70 -3.36
N ILE A 91 5.81 10.89 -2.60
CA ILE A 91 6.33 12.21 -2.23
C ILE A 91 6.73 13.00 -3.47
N ALA A 92 7.47 12.39 -4.39
CA ALA A 92 7.92 13.02 -5.63
C ALA A 92 6.77 13.42 -6.57
N SER A 93 5.61 12.77 -6.46
CA SER A 93 4.41 13.11 -7.26
C SER A 93 3.80 14.46 -6.90
N GLY A 94 4.22 15.07 -5.80
CA GLY A 94 3.76 16.37 -5.33
C GLY A 94 2.42 16.33 -4.59
N LYS A 95 2.17 17.37 -3.79
CA LYS A 95 0.92 17.55 -3.01
C LYS A 95 -0.26 17.90 -3.91
N PRO A 96 -1.50 17.52 -3.54
CA PRO A 96 -1.82 16.55 -2.49
C PRO A 96 -1.29 15.17 -2.88
N TYR A 97 -0.61 14.47 -1.96
CA TYR A 97 0.03 13.19 -2.26
C TYR A 97 -0.96 12.11 -2.69
N LEU A 98 -2.12 12.02 -2.03
CA LEU A 98 -3.24 11.16 -2.39
C LEU A 98 -4.54 11.96 -2.35
N PRO A 99 -5.64 11.51 -3.00
CA PRO A 99 -6.97 12.06 -2.80
C PRO A 99 -7.43 11.97 -1.34
N GLU A 100 -8.35 12.83 -0.95
CA GLU A 100 -8.94 12.82 0.40
C GLU A 100 -9.61 11.47 0.71
N ASP A 101 -9.49 11.02 1.96
CA ASP A 101 -10.01 9.73 2.46
C ASP A 101 -9.48 8.50 1.71
N VAL A 102 -8.27 8.60 1.16
CA VAL A 102 -7.61 7.49 0.46
C VAL A 102 -6.38 7.01 1.25
N PHE A 103 -6.25 5.69 1.31
CA PHE A 103 -5.00 5.04 1.68
C PHE A 103 -4.55 4.08 0.56
N LEU A 104 -3.26 3.80 0.48
CA LEU A 104 -2.76 2.71 -0.37
C LEU A 104 -2.58 1.46 0.48
N ASN A 105 -3.19 0.35 0.05
CA ASN A 105 -2.91 -0.98 0.58
C ASN A 105 -1.91 -1.67 -0.36
N VAL A 106 -0.73 -1.99 0.16
CA VAL A 106 0.39 -2.49 -0.63
C VAL A 106 0.83 -3.84 -0.10
N ASN A 107 0.76 -4.88 -0.93
CA ASN A 107 1.16 -6.22 -0.55
C ASN A 107 2.32 -6.69 -1.42
N PHE A 108 3.43 -7.02 -0.77
CA PHE A 108 4.62 -7.59 -1.37
C PHE A 108 4.49 -9.12 -1.43
N PRO A 109 4.80 -9.78 -2.57
CA PRO A 109 4.91 -11.22 -2.63
C PRO A 109 6.12 -11.71 -1.80
N LYS A 110 6.28 -13.01 -1.67
CA LYS A 110 7.40 -13.61 -0.95
C LYS A 110 8.75 -13.22 -1.56
N VAL A 111 9.74 -13.04 -0.69
CA VAL A 111 11.13 -12.84 -1.10
C VAL A 111 11.78 -14.23 -1.19
N GLU A 112 11.67 -14.85 -2.36
CA GLU A 112 12.20 -16.19 -2.65
C GLU A 112 12.41 -16.40 -4.16
N GLY A 113 13.13 -17.46 -4.53
CA GLY A 113 13.36 -17.83 -5.93
C GLY A 113 14.04 -16.69 -6.71
N GLN A 114 13.36 -16.21 -7.75
CA GLN A 114 13.84 -15.06 -8.55
C GLN A 114 13.51 -13.69 -7.92
N CYS A 115 12.73 -13.63 -6.84
CA CYS A 115 12.27 -12.40 -6.20
C CYS A 115 13.09 -12.10 -4.95
N ILE A 116 14.40 -11.93 -5.09
CA ILE A 116 15.34 -11.74 -3.96
C ILE A 116 15.97 -10.35 -3.88
N GLU A 117 15.83 -9.53 -4.93
CA GLU A 117 16.33 -8.16 -4.99
C GLU A 117 15.17 -7.20 -5.31
N ALA A 118 15.13 -6.02 -4.69
CA ALA A 118 14.05 -5.06 -4.88
C ALA A 118 13.83 -4.65 -6.35
N SER A 119 14.89 -4.62 -7.15
CA SER A 119 14.85 -4.30 -8.58
C SER A 119 14.07 -5.29 -9.45
N GLN A 120 13.83 -6.50 -8.94
CA GLN A 120 13.09 -7.55 -9.66
C GLN A 120 11.58 -7.41 -9.53
N PHE A 121 11.13 -6.61 -8.57
CA PHE A 121 9.70 -6.45 -8.29
C PHE A 121 9.05 -5.43 -9.20
N LYS A 122 7.79 -5.72 -9.57
CA LYS A 122 6.97 -4.93 -10.48
C LYS A 122 5.67 -4.51 -9.80
N TRP A 123 5.30 -3.27 -9.96
CA TRP A 123 4.17 -2.65 -9.27
C TRP A 123 2.92 -2.69 -10.14
N VAL A 124 1.82 -3.17 -9.60
CA VAL A 124 0.56 -3.33 -10.33
C VAL A 124 -0.57 -2.64 -9.57
N LEU A 125 -1.28 -1.74 -10.24
CA LEU A 125 -2.49 -1.16 -9.68
C LEU A 125 -3.56 -2.25 -9.58
N SER A 126 -4.13 -2.41 -8.39
CA SER A 126 -5.05 -3.48 -8.06
C SER A 126 -6.27 -2.98 -7.30
N ARG A 127 -7.17 -3.89 -6.98
CA ARG A 127 -8.35 -3.64 -6.14
C ARG A 127 -8.38 -4.57 -4.93
N ILE A 128 -8.92 -4.07 -3.81
CA ILE A 128 -8.99 -4.80 -2.53
C ILE A 128 -9.95 -6.00 -2.64
N ASN A 129 -11.15 -5.77 -3.14
CA ASN A 129 -12.23 -6.76 -3.18
C ASN A 129 -12.60 -7.14 -4.61
N VAL A 130 -13.27 -8.28 -4.79
CA VAL A 130 -13.66 -8.81 -6.12
C VAL A 130 -14.60 -7.85 -6.86
N GLY A 131 -15.50 -7.17 -6.13
CA GLY A 131 -16.36 -6.12 -6.68
C GLY A 131 -17.37 -6.59 -7.71
N LEU A 132 -18.04 -7.73 -7.46
CA LEU A 132 -19.03 -8.30 -8.39
C LEU A 132 -20.13 -7.31 -8.78
N PHE A 133 -20.52 -6.44 -7.84
CA PHE A 133 -21.60 -5.45 -8.01
C PHE A 133 -21.09 -4.01 -7.91
N SER A 134 -19.78 -3.79 -7.88
CA SER A 134 -19.20 -2.44 -7.81
C SER A 134 -19.14 -1.79 -9.19
N SER A 135 -19.13 -0.47 -9.21
CA SER A 135 -18.86 0.33 -10.40
C SER A 135 -17.54 -0.08 -11.06
N PRO A 136 -17.36 0.19 -12.36
CA PRO A 136 -16.08 -0.02 -13.04
C PRO A 136 -14.94 0.70 -12.32
N ASP A 137 -13.73 0.15 -12.42
CA ASP A 137 -12.49 0.79 -11.98
C ASP A 137 -12.00 1.79 -13.04
N THR A 138 -10.94 2.54 -12.70
CA THR A 138 -10.22 3.35 -13.69
C THR A 138 -9.69 2.48 -14.82
N LYS A 139 -9.71 3.03 -16.04
CA LYS A 139 -9.20 2.31 -17.22
C LYS A 139 -7.68 2.16 -17.14
N GLN A 140 -7.21 0.91 -17.11
CA GLN A 140 -5.79 0.57 -17.16
C GLN A 140 -5.59 -0.78 -17.86
N CYS A 141 -4.46 -0.98 -18.53
CA CYS A 141 -4.09 -2.26 -19.17
C CYS A 141 -5.16 -2.81 -20.10
N GLY A 142 -5.88 -1.92 -20.80
CA GLY A 142 -6.93 -2.30 -21.76
C GLY A 142 -8.31 -2.59 -21.14
N GLY A 143 -8.44 -2.63 -19.80
CA GLY A 143 -9.70 -2.94 -19.10
C GLY A 143 -10.17 -1.84 -18.18
N THR A 144 -11.40 -1.99 -17.68
CA THR A 144 -12.04 -1.17 -16.64
C THR A 144 -12.32 -1.98 -15.37
N ARG A 145 -11.67 -3.11 -15.22
CA ARG A 145 -11.67 -3.93 -14.01
C ARG A 145 -10.23 -4.26 -13.65
N LEU A 146 -9.75 -3.70 -12.55
CA LEU A 146 -8.41 -3.96 -12.04
C LEU A 146 -8.30 -5.40 -11.51
N PRO A 147 -7.12 -6.01 -11.57
CA PRO A 147 -6.87 -7.30 -10.92
C PRO A 147 -7.05 -7.15 -9.40
N THR A 148 -7.49 -8.22 -8.73
CA THR A 148 -7.53 -8.24 -7.26
C THR A 148 -6.12 -8.30 -6.68
N GLU A 149 -5.93 -7.81 -5.45
CA GLU A 149 -4.66 -7.93 -4.73
C GLU A 149 -4.14 -9.37 -4.72
N THR A 150 -5.02 -10.32 -4.43
CA THR A 150 -4.69 -11.75 -4.41
C THR A 150 -4.20 -12.22 -5.78
N SER A 151 -4.91 -11.89 -6.86
CA SER A 151 -4.46 -12.32 -8.20
C SER A 151 -3.11 -11.70 -8.59
N VAL A 152 -2.81 -10.49 -8.13
CA VAL A 152 -1.51 -9.86 -8.39
C VAL A 152 -0.37 -10.58 -7.67
N VAL A 153 -0.51 -10.80 -6.35
CA VAL A 153 0.57 -11.42 -5.57
C VAL A 153 0.76 -12.91 -5.84
N ASP A 154 -0.28 -13.57 -6.35
CA ASP A 154 -0.26 -14.98 -6.74
C ASP A 154 0.22 -15.19 -8.20
N THR A 155 0.41 -14.12 -8.96
CA THR A 155 0.95 -14.21 -10.33
C THR A 155 2.48 -14.38 -10.28
N ASP A 156 3.00 -15.38 -10.98
CA ASP A 156 4.44 -15.58 -11.09
C ASP A 156 5.15 -14.35 -11.68
N GLY A 157 6.23 -13.93 -11.07
CA GLY A 157 7.05 -12.83 -11.62
C GLY A 157 7.24 -11.60 -10.73
N CYS A 158 7.19 -11.74 -9.41
CA CYS A 158 7.51 -10.71 -8.42
C CYS A 158 6.58 -9.49 -8.47
N TYR A 159 5.27 -9.69 -8.60
CA TYR A 159 4.31 -8.60 -8.70
C TYR A 159 3.82 -8.13 -7.34
N ILE A 160 3.89 -6.82 -7.13
CA ILE A 160 3.41 -6.11 -5.94
C ILE A 160 2.02 -5.55 -6.24
N SER A 161 1.04 -5.82 -5.37
CA SER A 161 -0.26 -5.18 -5.47
C SER A 161 -0.26 -3.80 -4.82
N VAL A 162 -0.82 -2.81 -5.52
CA VAL A 162 -1.03 -1.45 -5.01
C VAL A 162 -2.51 -1.12 -5.19
N SER A 163 -3.29 -1.22 -4.12
CA SER A 163 -4.71 -0.93 -4.16
C SER A 163 -5.01 0.45 -3.58
N VAL A 164 -5.88 1.20 -4.27
CA VAL A 164 -6.42 2.47 -3.78
C VAL A 164 -7.63 2.16 -2.92
N GLY A 165 -7.48 2.28 -1.61
CA GLY A 165 -8.52 2.00 -0.62
C GLY A 165 -9.28 3.26 -0.18
N ASP A 166 -10.59 3.13 0.01
CA ASP A 166 -11.42 4.15 0.64
C ASP A 166 -11.32 3.99 2.17
N ALA A 167 -10.89 5.04 2.85
CA ALA A 167 -10.72 5.01 4.30
C ALA A 167 -12.07 4.99 5.06
N ASN A 168 -13.20 5.24 4.39
CA ASN A 168 -14.50 5.23 5.02
C ASN A 168 -15.01 3.82 5.31
N ASP A 169 -14.75 2.87 4.41
CA ASP A 169 -15.27 1.51 4.49
C ASP A 169 -14.20 0.41 4.29
N LYS A 170 -12.94 0.78 4.03
CA LYS A 170 -11.83 -0.13 3.74
C LYS A 170 -12.03 -0.98 2.48
N THR A 171 -12.85 -0.51 1.56
CA THR A 171 -13.02 -1.15 0.25
C THR A 171 -12.22 -0.43 -0.83
N THR A 172 -12.36 -0.86 -2.07
CA THR A 172 -11.72 -0.20 -3.21
C THR A 172 -12.32 1.19 -3.44
N ALA A 173 -11.49 2.21 -3.54
CA ALA A 173 -11.92 3.59 -3.82
C ALA A 173 -12.52 3.74 -5.23
N SER A 174 -13.22 4.85 -5.48
CA SER A 174 -13.85 5.12 -6.77
C SER A 174 -12.85 5.22 -7.93
N ALA A 175 -13.35 5.03 -9.15
CA ALA A 175 -12.53 5.12 -10.38
C ALA A 175 -11.83 6.48 -10.52
N GLU A 176 -12.46 7.57 -10.08
CA GLU A 176 -11.87 8.91 -10.12
C GLU A 176 -10.67 9.01 -9.17
N LYS A 177 -10.78 8.50 -7.94
CA LYS A 177 -9.68 8.47 -6.96
C LYS A 177 -8.55 7.55 -7.45
N GLN A 178 -8.90 6.40 -8.02
CA GLN A 178 -7.94 5.48 -8.66
C GLN A 178 -7.19 6.16 -9.81
N ALA A 179 -7.88 6.92 -10.68
CA ALA A 179 -7.28 7.61 -11.82
C ALA A 179 -6.25 8.66 -11.37
N VAL A 180 -6.51 9.37 -10.28
CA VAL A 180 -5.54 10.32 -9.71
C VAL A 180 -4.27 9.59 -9.27
N VAL A 181 -4.40 8.48 -8.55
CA VAL A 181 -3.25 7.69 -8.08
C VAL A 181 -2.50 7.07 -9.26
N LEU A 182 -3.23 6.51 -10.24
CA LEU A 182 -2.64 5.97 -11.47
C LEU A 182 -1.77 7.02 -12.18
N LYS A 183 -2.29 8.24 -12.36
CA LYS A 183 -1.54 9.34 -12.98
C LYS A 183 -0.27 9.70 -12.20
N LYS A 184 -0.35 9.74 -10.87
CA LYS A 184 0.78 10.07 -10.00
C LYS A 184 1.89 9.02 -10.03
N LEU A 185 1.53 7.75 -10.14
CA LEU A 185 2.45 6.62 -10.06
C LEU A 185 2.67 5.92 -11.43
N GLN A 186 2.25 6.54 -12.54
CA GLN A 186 2.29 5.91 -13.87
C GLN A 186 3.69 5.46 -14.32
N SER A 187 4.74 6.11 -13.86
CA SER A 187 6.13 5.73 -14.19
C SER A 187 6.59 4.47 -13.44
N LEU A 188 5.91 4.10 -12.36
CA LEU A 188 6.22 2.95 -11.53
C LEU A 188 5.31 1.76 -11.86
N LEU A 189 4.04 2.01 -12.20
CA LEU A 189 3.02 0.99 -12.37
C LEU A 189 3.12 0.30 -13.74
N THR A 190 2.94 -1.02 -13.75
CA THR A 190 2.90 -1.86 -14.94
C THR A 190 1.64 -2.71 -14.98
N CYS A 191 1.47 -3.48 -16.06
CA CYS A 191 0.39 -4.45 -16.21
C CYS A 191 0.87 -5.87 -15.85
N LEU A 192 -0.07 -6.72 -15.44
CA LEU A 192 0.17 -8.17 -15.46
C LEU A 192 0.31 -8.66 -16.91
N PRO A 193 1.00 -9.78 -17.13
CA PRO A 193 1.17 -10.38 -18.45
C PRO A 193 -0.16 -10.82 -19.10
#